data_b5aa5081b567cf597f2722b29176dc41
#
_entry.id   b5aa5081b567cf597f2722b29176dc41
#
_cell.length_a   1.000
_cell.length_b   1.000
_cell.length_c   1.000
_cell.angle_alpha   90.00
_cell.angle_beta   90.00
_cell.angle_gamma   90.00
#
_symmetry.space_group_name_H-M   'P 1'
#
loop_
_entity.id
_entity.type
_entity.pdbx_description
1 polymer ?
#
loop_
_entity_poly.entity_id
_entity_poly.type
_entity_poly.pdbx_seq_one_letter_code
_entity_poly.pdbx_strand_id
1 'polypeptide(L)'
;MQPTTSNRLRYALALATPGYTGADPVAAQRQLAELLARPETLLPVERLLAAVELKEVEQRLILQAENTRMRDAVPNDTHDKLQAINRRLTAETDENAKLRKALDEARAKLEAVTHIEQRSVTDRGTGAPHTP
;
A
#
# COMPACT_ATOMS: atom_id res chain seq x y z
N MET A 1 -7.12 -44.77 -26.77
CA MET A 1 -6.29 -44.14 -27.80
C MET A 1 -5.45 -43.01 -27.18
N GLN A 2 -4.16 -43.17 -27.21
CA GLN A 2 -3.30 -42.08 -26.73
C GLN A 2 -3.32 -40.93 -27.74
N PRO A 3 -3.42 -39.68 -27.33
CA PRO A 3 -3.38 -38.52 -28.22
C PRO A 3 -2.03 -38.48 -28.93
N THR A 4 -2.04 -38.13 -30.22
CA THR A 4 -0.80 -37.90 -30.98
C THR A 4 -0.05 -36.69 -30.42
N THR A 5 1.27 -36.64 -30.70
CA THR A 5 2.10 -35.51 -30.28
C THR A 5 1.55 -34.18 -30.82
N SER A 6 1.08 -34.16 -32.08
CA SER A 6 0.45 -32.97 -32.65
C SER A 6 -0.82 -32.57 -31.96
N ASN A 7 -1.64 -33.51 -31.51
CA ASN A 7 -2.85 -33.21 -30.73
C ASN A 7 -2.51 -32.69 -29.34
N ARG A 8 -1.48 -33.23 -28.73
CA ARG A 8 -0.97 -32.71 -27.44
C ARG A 8 -0.47 -31.27 -27.58
N LEU A 9 0.22 -30.98 -28.68
CA LEU A 9 0.66 -29.61 -28.97
C LEU A 9 -0.51 -28.65 -29.15
N ARG A 10 -1.53 -29.05 -29.91
CA ARG A 10 -2.75 -28.26 -30.10
C ARG A 10 -3.46 -27.98 -28.75
N TYR A 11 -3.54 -28.99 -27.95
CA TYR A 11 -4.12 -28.84 -26.60
C TYR A 11 -3.32 -27.85 -25.73
N ALA A 12 -2.00 -27.98 -25.74
CA ALA A 12 -1.11 -27.06 -25.02
C ALA A 12 -1.25 -25.61 -25.52
N LEU A 13 -1.34 -25.43 -26.85
CA LEU A 13 -1.56 -24.11 -27.45
C LEU A 13 -2.91 -23.51 -27.04
N ALA A 14 -3.97 -24.33 -26.97
CA ALA A 14 -5.27 -23.87 -26.50
C ALA A 14 -5.22 -23.42 -25.03
N LEU A 15 -4.53 -24.17 -24.19
CA LEU A 15 -4.32 -23.79 -22.78
C LEU A 15 -3.52 -22.49 -22.64
N ALA A 16 -2.60 -22.22 -23.57
CA ALA A 16 -1.77 -21.03 -23.58
C ALA A 16 -2.50 -19.78 -24.11
N THR A 17 -3.61 -19.95 -24.81
CA THR A 17 -4.32 -18.84 -25.48
C THR A 17 -4.98 -17.91 -24.48
N PRO A 18 -4.61 -16.62 -24.43
CA PRO A 18 -5.25 -15.65 -23.53
C PRO A 18 -6.72 -15.43 -23.93
N GLY A 19 -7.59 -15.34 -22.93
CA GLY A 19 -9.03 -15.11 -23.15
C GLY A 19 -9.85 -16.36 -23.46
N TYR A 20 -9.22 -17.50 -23.65
CA TYR A 20 -9.91 -18.77 -23.76
C TYR A 20 -10.42 -19.22 -22.40
N THR A 21 -11.68 -19.66 -22.31
CA THR A 21 -12.31 -20.03 -21.03
C THR A 21 -11.63 -21.21 -20.31
N GLY A 22 -10.98 -22.08 -21.06
CA GLY A 22 -10.18 -23.18 -20.54
C GLY A 22 -8.70 -22.88 -20.37
N ALA A 23 -8.28 -21.62 -20.53
CA ALA A 23 -6.88 -21.24 -20.47
C ALA A 23 -6.27 -21.56 -19.11
N ASP A 24 -5.13 -22.22 -19.14
CA ASP A 24 -4.34 -22.55 -17.95
C ASP A 24 -2.85 -22.41 -18.32
N PRO A 25 -2.26 -21.24 -18.10
CA PRO A 25 -0.87 -21.00 -18.50
C PRO A 25 0.13 -21.88 -17.77
N VAL A 26 -0.12 -22.29 -16.54
CA VAL A 26 0.75 -23.20 -15.80
C VAL A 26 0.75 -24.60 -16.41
N ALA A 27 -0.43 -25.11 -16.73
CA ALA A 27 -0.56 -26.39 -17.44
C ALA A 27 0.03 -26.31 -18.83
N ALA A 28 -0.15 -25.21 -19.55
CA ALA A 28 0.44 -24.98 -20.86
C ALA A 28 1.97 -25.01 -20.79
N GLN A 29 2.57 -24.33 -19.83
CA GLN A 29 4.01 -24.34 -19.61
C GLN A 29 4.54 -25.76 -19.44
N ARG A 30 3.88 -26.55 -18.58
CA ARG A 30 4.27 -27.93 -18.33
C ARG A 30 4.16 -28.80 -19.58
N GLN A 31 3.05 -28.70 -20.29
CA GLN A 31 2.81 -29.49 -21.50
C GLN A 31 3.81 -29.14 -22.61
N LEU A 32 4.06 -27.85 -22.82
CA LEU A 32 5.05 -27.40 -23.81
C LEU A 32 6.47 -27.83 -23.46
N ALA A 33 6.85 -27.74 -22.19
CA ALA A 33 8.16 -28.20 -21.72
C ALA A 33 8.33 -29.71 -21.91
N GLU A 34 7.31 -30.51 -21.62
CA GLU A 34 7.33 -31.97 -21.84
C GLU A 34 7.48 -32.31 -23.33
N LEU A 35 6.76 -31.60 -24.20
CA LEU A 35 6.87 -31.80 -25.65
C LEU A 35 8.26 -31.44 -26.18
N LEU A 36 8.84 -30.35 -25.70
CA LEU A 36 10.19 -29.91 -26.10
C LEU A 36 11.30 -30.79 -25.52
N ALA A 37 11.04 -31.53 -24.42
CA ALA A 37 11.98 -32.50 -23.90
C ALA A 37 12.25 -33.68 -24.87
N ARG A 38 11.31 -33.92 -25.77
CA ARG A 38 11.43 -34.93 -26.82
C ARG A 38 11.28 -34.28 -28.20
N PRO A 39 12.23 -33.48 -28.65
CA PRO A 39 12.10 -32.69 -29.88
C PRO A 39 11.99 -33.55 -31.15
N GLU A 40 12.50 -34.80 -31.11
CA GLU A 40 12.42 -35.76 -32.21
C GLU A 40 10.98 -36.18 -32.54
N THR A 41 10.03 -36.02 -31.62
CA THR A 41 8.62 -36.36 -31.82
C THR A 41 7.83 -35.24 -32.51
N LEU A 42 8.42 -34.06 -32.64
CA LEU A 42 7.81 -32.88 -33.25
C LEU A 42 8.39 -32.60 -34.65
N LEU A 43 7.53 -32.10 -35.53
CA LEU A 43 8.01 -31.53 -36.79
C LEU A 43 8.82 -30.26 -36.52
N PRO A 44 9.76 -29.88 -37.42
CA PRO A 44 10.59 -28.67 -37.19
C PRO A 44 9.78 -27.39 -36.93
N VAL A 45 8.67 -27.21 -37.66
CA VAL A 45 7.77 -26.07 -37.48
C VAL A 45 7.03 -26.13 -36.10
N GLU A 46 6.58 -27.33 -35.74
CA GLU A 46 5.93 -27.56 -34.47
C GLU A 46 6.88 -27.31 -33.28
N ARG A 47 8.13 -27.70 -33.44
CA ARG A 47 9.20 -27.49 -32.47
C ARG A 47 9.46 -25.99 -32.23
N LEU A 48 9.56 -25.25 -33.33
CA LEU A 48 9.75 -23.80 -33.29
C LEU A 48 8.56 -23.11 -32.63
N LEU A 49 7.34 -23.48 -33.02
CA LEU A 49 6.10 -22.94 -32.45
C LEU A 49 6.00 -23.22 -30.94
N ALA A 50 6.28 -24.45 -30.54
CA ALA A 50 6.27 -24.83 -29.12
C ALA A 50 7.29 -24.03 -28.30
N ALA A 51 8.49 -23.81 -28.84
CA ALA A 51 9.53 -23.05 -28.18
C ALA A 51 9.16 -21.57 -27.98
N VAL A 52 8.60 -20.95 -29.04
CA VAL A 52 8.14 -19.55 -28.98
C VAL A 52 7.00 -19.41 -27.98
N GLU A 53 6.02 -20.28 -28.05
CA GLU A 53 4.85 -20.24 -27.18
C GLU A 53 5.24 -20.48 -25.70
N LEU A 54 6.15 -21.41 -25.43
CA LEU A 54 6.66 -21.65 -24.10
C LEU A 54 7.30 -20.38 -23.51
N LYS A 55 8.10 -19.70 -24.28
CA LYS A 55 8.74 -18.46 -23.86
C LYS A 55 7.72 -17.36 -23.55
N GLU A 56 6.70 -17.21 -24.39
CA GLU A 56 5.63 -16.25 -24.16
C GLU A 56 4.83 -16.56 -22.90
N VAL A 57 4.50 -17.82 -22.69
CA VAL A 57 3.78 -18.26 -21.47
C VAL A 57 4.61 -17.99 -20.23
N GLU A 58 5.90 -18.31 -20.26
CA GLU A 58 6.81 -18.04 -19.14
C GLU A 58 6.89 -16.55 -18.79
N GLN A 59 7.03 -15.70 -19.80
CA GLN A 59 7.04 -14.24 -19.58
C GLN A 59 5.72 -13.74 -19.02
N ARG A 60 4.61 -14.25 -19.51
CA ARG A 60 3.28 -13.89 -19.03
C ARG A 60 3.09 -14.30 -17.57
N LEU A 61 3.56 -15.48 -17.18
CA LEU A 61 3.49 -15.94 -15.79
C LEU A 61 4.35 -15.06 -14.85
N ILE A 62 5.53 -14.65 -15.29
CA ILE A 62 6.39 -13.75 -14.52
C ILE A 62 5.69 -12.40 -14.30
N LEU A 63 5.15 -11.81 -15.37
CA LEU A 63 4.44 -10.52 -15.29
C LEU A 63 3.20 -10.61 -14.40
N GLN A 64 2.47 -11.72 -14.47
CA GLN A 64 1.30 -11.94 -13.64
C GLN A 64 1.69 -12.05 -12.16
N ALA A 65 2.78 -12.75 -11.85
CA ALA A 65 3.30 -12.84 -10.49
C ALA A 65 3.75 -11.49 -9.95
N GLU A 66 4.44 -10.69 -10.76
CA GLU A 66 4.83 -9.34 -10.39
C GLU A 66 3.63 -8.41 -10.15
N ASN A 67 2.62 -8.47 -11.00
CA ASN A 67 1.39 -7.70 -10.84
C ASN A 67 0.66 -8.06 -9.54
N THR A 68 0.55 -9.34 -9.23
CA THR A 68 -0.06 -9.81 -7.99
C THR A 68 0.73 -9.30 -6.79
N ARG A 69 2.05 -9.39 -6.84
CA ARG A 69 2.93 -8.90 -5.78
C ARG A 69 2.77 -7.39 -5.56
N MET A 70 2.71 -6.61 -6.63
CA MET A 70 2.51 -5.16 -6.55
C MET A 70 1.14 -4.81 -5.97
N ARG A 71 0.09 -5.51 -6.39
CA ARG A 71 -1.26 -5.30 -5.86
C ARG A 71 -1.36 -5.60 -4.37
N ASP A 72 -0.69 -6.65 -3.92
CA ASP A 72 -0.69 -7.02 -2.50
C ASP A 72 0.16 -6.07 -1.66
N ALA A 73 1.24 -5.53 -2.22
CA ALA A 73 2.12 -4.59 -1.52
C ALA A 73 1.47 -3.21 -1.31
N VAL A 74 0.72 -2.70 -2.30
CA VAL A 74 0.09 -1.37 -2.24
C VAL A 74 -0.89 -1.20 -1.08
N PRO A 75 -1.84 -2.12 -0.82
CA PRO A 75 -2.75 -2.01 0.32
C PRO A 75 -2.04 -1.99 1.67
N ASN A 76 -1.01 -2.81 1.86
CA ASN A 76 -0.25 -2.87 3.11
C ASN A 76 0.53 -1.58 3.34
N ASP A 77 1.21 -1.06 2.33
CA ASP A 77 1.94 0.20 2.40
C ASP A 77 1.01 1.38 2.71
N THR A 78 -0.15 1.45 2.07
CA THR A 78 -1.17 2.46 2.33
C THR A 78 -1.71 2.35 3.76
N HIS A 79 -1.97 1.16 4.24
CA HIS A 79 -2.43 0.92 5.60
C HIS A 79 -1.40 1.36 6.64
N ASP A 80 -0.14 1.02 6.44
CA ASP A 80 0.96 1.44 7.32
C ASP A 80 1.11 2.96 7.35
N LYS A 81 1.00 3.63 6.20
CA LYS A 81 1.01 5.10 6.11
C LYS A 81 -0.15 5.73 6.86
N LEU A 82 -1.36 5.17 6.73
CA LEU A 82 -2.53 5.65 7.46
C LEU A 82 -2.38 5.49 8.97
N GLN A 83 -1.84 4.37 9.44
CA GLN A 83 -1.56 4.16 10.85
C GLN A 83 -0.55 5.18 11.38
N ALA A 84 0.53 5.44 10.62
CA ALA A 84 1.53 6.43 11.01
C ALA A 84 0.94 7.84 11.10
N ILE A 85 0.11 8.23 10.13
CA ILE A 85 -0.59 9.53 10.11
C ILE A 85 -1.56 9.64 11.29
N ASN A 86 -2.32 8.60 11.59
CA ASN A 86 -3.25 8.60 12.72
C ASN A 86 -2.53 8.73 14.08
N ARG A 87 -1.41 8.04 14.25
CA ARG A 87 -0.58 8.17 15.46
C ARG A 87 -0.06 9.59 15.63
N ARG A 88 0.43 10.19 14.56
CA ARG A 88 0.92 11.57 14.55
C ARG A 88 -0.20 12.56 14.86
N LEU A 89 -1.37 12.37 14.24
CA LEU A 89 -2.53 13.22 14.50
C LEU A 89 -2.97 13.16 15.97
N THR A 90 -3.03 11.99 16.56
CA THR A 90 -3.36 11.80 17.97
C THR A 90 -2.35 12.50 18.87
N ALA A 91 -1.06 12.34 18.60
CA ALA A 91 0.01 12.98 19.37
C ALA A 91 -0.06 14.52 19.29
N GLU A 92 -0.29 15.07 18.10
CA GLU A 92 -0.44 16.52 17.91
C GLU A 92 -1.71 17.07 18.57
N THR A 93 -2.80 16.32 18.54
CA THR A 93 -4.05 16.71 19.21
C THR A 93 -3.87 16.74 20.73
N ASP A 94 -3.19 15.74 21.30
CA ASP A 94 -2.89 15.70 22.74
C ASP A 94 -1.97 16.85 23.15
N GLU A 95 -0.95 17.14 22.37
CA GLU A 95 -0.05 18.25 22.60
C GLU A 95 -0.77 19.59 22.51
N ASN A 96 -1.64 19.79 21.51
CA ASN A 96 -2.46 20.98 21.40
C ASN A 96 -3.37 21.17 22.61
N ALA A 97 -3.99 20.10 23.11
CA ALA A 97 -4.81 20.16 24.30
C ALA A 97 -4.00 20.61 25.52
N LYS A 98 -2.80 20.09 25.70
CA LYS A 98 -1.87 20.51 26.78
C LYS A 98 -1.46 21.96 26.65
N LEU A 99 -1.15 22.42 25.44
CA LEU A 99 -0.76 23.82 25.20
C LEU A 99 -1.91 24.78 25.42
N ARG A 100 -3.12 24.44 25.02
CA ARG A 100 -4.32 25.25 25.33
C ARG A 100 -4.56 25.36 26.80
N LYS A 101 -4.46 24.26 27.53
CA LYS A 101 -4.59 24.26 29.00
C LYS A 101 -3.53 25.14 29.65
N ALA A 102 -2.27 25.01 29.23
CA ALA A 102 -1.17 25.83 29.70
C ALA A 102 -1.38 27.32 29.41
N LEU A 103 -1.89 27.63 28.22
CA LEU A 103 -2.22 29.00 27.83
C LEU A 103 -3.34 29.58 28.67
N ASP A 104 -4.41 28.83 28.91
CA ASP A 104 -5.52 29.25 29.74
C ASP A 104 -5.08 29.49 31.20
N GLU A 105 -4.24 28.62 31.74
CA GLU A 105 -3.64 28.80 33.07
C GLU A 105 -2.76 30.06 33.15
N ALA A 106 -1.94 30.29 32.13
CA ALA A 106 -1.09 31.47 32.06
C ALA A 106 -1.91 32.76 31.97
N ARG A 107 -2.98 32.77 31.18
CA ARG A 107 -3.92 33.89 31.07
C ARG A 107 -4.63 34.17 32.42
N ALA A 108 -5.09 33.12 33.09
CA ALA A 108 -5.74 33.26 34.36
C ALA A 108 -4.78 33.84 35.41
N LYS A 109 -3.53 33.40 35.44
CA LYS A 109 -2.50 33.96 36.32
C LYS A 109 -2.21 35.43 36.00
N LEU A 110 -2.11 35.77 34.70
CA LEU A 110 -1.87 37.14 34.28
C LEU A 110 -3.02 38.06 34.66
N GLU A 111 -4.27 37.63 34.48
CA GLU A 111 -5.44 38.39 34.88
C GLU A 111 -5.49 38.58 36.42
N ALA A 112 -5.14 37.55 37.19
CA ALA A 112 -5.08 37.63 38.66
C ALA A 112 -4.03 38.64 39.08
N VAL A 113 -2.84 38.61 38.48
CA VAL A 113 -1.78 39.58 38.79
C VAL A 113 -2.19 41.01 38.40
N THR A 114 -2.77 41.17 37.22
CA THR A 114 -3.27 42.48 36.76
C THR A 114 -4.34 43.04 37.72
N HIS A 115 -5.24 42.16 38.17
CA HIS A 115 -6.30 42.55 39.09
C HIS A 115 -5.75 42.94 40.45
N ILE A 116 -4.75 42.24 40.96
CA ILE A 116 -4.05 42.58 42.20
C ILE A 116 -3.35 43.93 42.06
N GLU A 117 -2.65 44.19 40.98
CA GLU A 117 -2.00 45.46 40.72
C GLU A 117 -3.00 46.62 40.65
N GLN A 118 -4.13 46.46 39.99
CA GLN A 118 -5.18 47.46 39.94
C GLN A 118 -5.76 47.75 41.29
N ARG A 119 -6.01 46.73 42.12
CA ARG A 119 -6.43 46.91 43.52
C ARG A 119 -5.40 47.65 44.31
N SER A 120 -4.13 47.31 44.21
CA SER A 120 -3.04 47.95 44.89
C SER A 120 -2.93 49.44 44.54
N VAL A 121 -3.09 49.78 43.28
CA VAL A 121 -3.11 51.16 42.78
C VAL A 121 -4.33 51.92 43.31
N THR A 122 -5.51 51.28 43.30
CA THR A 122 -6.74 51.89 43.84
C THR A 122 -6.64 52.13 45.35
N ASP A 123 -6.12 51.16 46.09
CA ASP A 123 -5.92 51.31 47.54
C ASP A 123 -4.93 52.43 47.89
N ARG A 124 -3.86 52.58 47.14
CA ARG A 124 -2.90 53.70 47.30
C ARG A 124 -3.54 55.04 46.99
N GLY A 125 -4.44 55.06 45.98
CA GLY A 125 -5.16 56.28 45.59
C GLY A 125 -6.19 56.74 46.66
N THR A 126 -6.82 55.81 47.34
CA THR A 126 -7.82 56.10 48.37
C THR A 126 -7.22 56.32 49.78
N GLY A 127 -5.95 55.90 49.97
CA GLY A 127 -5.25 56.03 51.23
C GLY A 127 -4.48 57.35 51.44
N ALA A 128 -4.68 58.33 50.57
CA ALA A 128 -4.05 59.64 50.76
C ALA A 128 -4.59 60.32 51.98
N PRO A 129 -3.75 60.68 52.97
CA PRO A 129 -4.22 61.37 54.20
C PRO A 129 -4.76 62.73 53.87
N HIS A 130 -5.98 63.00 54.22
CA HIS A 130 -6.51 64.36 54.30
C HIS A 130 -5.90 65.05 55.54
N THR A 131 -4.96 65.88 55.28
CA THR A 131 -4.53 66.83 56.26
C THR A 131 -5.47 68.03 56.22
N PRO A 132 -6.08 68.40 57.28
CA PRO A 132 -6.88 69.61 57.38
C PRO A 132 -6.03 70.84 57.17
#